data_1bb2092a2689d2912f6c37a7df702292
#
_entry.id   1bb2092a2689d2912f6c37a7df702292
#
_cell.length_a   1.000
_cell.length_b   1.000
_cell.length_c   1.000
_cell.angle_alpha   90.00
_cell.angle_beta   90.00
_cell.angle_gamma   90.00
#
_symmetry.space_group_name_H-M   'P 1'
#
loop_
_entity.id
_entity.type
_entity.pdbx_description
1 polymer ?
#
loop_
_entity_poly.entity_id
_entity_poly.type
_entity_poly.pdbx_seq_one_letter_code
_entity_poly.pdbx_strand_id
1 'polypeptide(L)'
;MKAIFENSLLVRAILCLCAWYHEGAIAHFFARIREAYADSRFRRLWERFCAAPPCTTANSGYARIAAALRRLVVCIGTAVRNSLIYRLCLAVWRPIVRVTEDGFVGRALRFAGMRGLLLICLAMYLPLDYFIRLAANAGYLPSFIASGWDEMLMLAAACYLLWHTAMKRAPLQLRTTPVDAYLILFIAVGFFLMCAVSPYPSIALDGYRAVVEYLFWFFLVTRLIEDDRDFAIFYGALITMALCIALHGIYQFIIAAPIPASWVSQTEQNVRTRVYSLTGSPNIMGSLLVLFAPMVAGLAYYSRKMWVKVLAVCGTGMMCMCCIFTFSKGAWGGLVVAVLVFAIFLDRRLIALMGVAGCGALLAIPSIANRITYMFTSDYAAASQRAGRMVRWATGLDLLHESNPLLGFGLGRFGGAVAMQNKIIEQSEEFSYFYMDNYYLKTLVEMGYVGLIAFIILLVGMSLWCLRSIGRTRLCETDRTRVLAVSLFSGMCGVMVHCYFENIFEVPYMMAYFWSMAAAVLYLGYFRKTRKA
;
A
#
# COMPACT_ATOMS: atom_id res chain seq x y z
N MET A 1 24.69 31.61 20.96
CA MET A 1 24.21 30.37 20.30
C MET A 1 23.97 30.56 18.80
N LYS A 2 23.28 31.63 18.34
CA LYS A 2 23.01 31.85 16.92
C LYS A 2 24.32 31.99 16.08
N ALA A 3 25.30 32.78 16.57
CA ALA A 3 26.60 33.01 15.92
C ALA A 3 27.48 31.73 15.88
N ILE A 4 27.41 30.85 16.86
CA ILE A 4 28.14 29.56 16.89
C ILE A 4 27.51 28.58 15.90
N PHE A 5 26.19 28.64 15.74
CA PHE A 5 25.46 27.79 14.79
C PHE A 5 25.72 28.21 13.34
N GLU A 6 25.75 29.56 13.07
CA GLU A 6 26.02 30.11 11.75
C GLU A 6 27.47 29.93 11.29
N ASN A 7 28.41 29.78 12.22
CA ASN A 7 29.84 29.55 11.93
C ASN A 7 30.23 28.04 11.88
N SER A 8 29.30 27.13 12.14
CA SER A 8 29.56 25.71 12.02
C SER A 8 29.87 25.36 10.56
N LEU A 9 30.95 24.61 10.31
CA LEU A 9 31.33 24.10 8.98
C LEU A 9 30.16 23.36 8.31
N LEU A 10 29.35 22.63 9.07
CA LEU A 10 28.20 21.86 8.60
C LEU A 10 27.05 22.78 8.14
N VAL A 11 26.81 23.88 8.88
CA VAL A 11 25.78 24.87 8.50
C VAL A 11 26.24 25.66 7.26
N ARG A 12 27.51 26.03 7.19
CA ARG A 12 28.08 26.68 5.99
C ARG A 12 28.02 25.78 4.75
N ALA A 13 28.32 24.47 4.90
CA ALA A 13 28.18 23.50 3.82
C ALA A 13 26.73 23.37 3.35
N ILE A 14 25.77 23.29 4.28
CA ILE A 14 24.34 23.24 3.96
C ILE A 14 23.88 24.54 3.28
N LEU A 15 24.28 25.69 3.77
CA LEU A 15 23.96 26.99 3.14
C LEU A 15 24.56 27.11 1.75
N CYS A 16 25.81 26.68 1.56
CA CYS A 16 26.48 26.65 0.27
C CYS A 16 25.75 25.69 -0.72
N LEU A 17 25.37 24.51 -0.27
CA LEU A 17 24.55 23.56 -1.06
C LEU A 17 23.17 24.14 -1.41
N CYS A 18 22.54 24.86 -0.48
CA CYS A 18 21.27 25.54 -0.74
C CYS A 18 21.44 26.67 -1.76
N ALA A 19 22.52 27.50 -1.66
CA ALA A 19 22.82 28.55 -2.62
C ALA A 19 23.12 27.95 -4.01
N TRP A 20 23.94 26.90 -4.05
CA TRP A 20 24.28 26.19 -5.29
C TRP A 20 23.05 25.54 -5.94
N TYR A 21 22.11 25.04 -5.12
CA TYR A 21 20.83 24.52 -5.62
C TYR A 21 19.97 25.65 -6.23
N HIS A 22 19.87 26.80 -5.58
CA HIS A 22 19.09 27.94 -6.08
C HIS A 22 19.64 28.56 -7.34
N GLU A 23 20.95 28.58 -7.51
CA GLU A 23 21.69 29.14 -8.67
C GLU A 23 22.00 28.06 -9.73
N GLY A 24 21.79 26.77 -9.41
CA GLY A 24 22.16 25.66 -10.27
C GLY A 24 21.23 25.44 -11.46
N ALA A 25 21.76 24.80 -12.50
CA ALA A 25 21.01 24.43 -13.71
C ALA A 25 19.72 23.63 -13.42
N ILE A 26 19.72 22.82 -12.36
CA ILE A 26 18.55 22.03 -11.91
C ILE A 26 17.43 22.96 -11.42
N ALA A 27 17.72 23.98 -10.63
CA ALA A 27 16.72 24.93 -10.16
C ALA A 27 16.16 25.77 -11.32
N HIS A 28 17.01 26.21 -12.23
CA HIS A 28 16.58 26.91 -13.45
C HIS A 28 15.74 26.02 -14.37
N PHE A 29 16.08 24.76 -14.52
CA PHE A 29 15.27 23.79 -15.27
C PHE A 29 13.86 23.64 -14.67
N PHE A 30 13.76 23.44 -13.36
CA PHE A 30 12.46 23.35 -12.70
C PHE A 30 11.70 24.69 -12.66
N ALA A 31 12.39 25.82 -12.62
CA ALA A 31 11.77 27.14 -12.75
C ALA A 31 11.13 27.31 -14.14
N ARG A 32 11.84 26.99 -15.22
CA ARG A 32 11.29 27.01 -16.59
C ARG A 32 10.11 26.09 -16.77
N ILE A 33 10.18 24.86 -16.25
CA ILE A 33 9.03 23.94 -16.28
C ILE A 33 7.84 24.53 -15.52
N ARG A 34 8.07 25.16 -14.38
CA ARG A 34 7.02 25.79 -13.58
C ARG A 34 6.36 26.95 -14.31
N GLU A 35 7.15 27.80 -14.97
CA GLU A 35 6.64 28.91 -15.79
C GLU A 35 5.86 28.40 -16.99
N ALA A 36 6.42 27.45 -17.76
CA ALA A 36 5.72 26.81 -18.88
C ALA A 36 4.42 26.12 -18.44
N TYR A 37 4.42 25.49 -17.26
CA TYR A 37 3.21 24.90 -16.68
C TYR A 37 2.22 25.97 -16.23
N ALA A 38 2.69 27.09 -15.67
CA ALA A 38 1.83 28.16 -15.14
C ALA A 38 0.90 28.74 -16.21
N ASP A 39 1.38 28.87 -17.45
CA ASP A 39 0.63 29.42 -18.57
C ASP A 39 -0.03 28.36 -19.46
N SER A 40 0.20 27.10 -19.17
CA SER A 40 -0.24 25.98 -20.01
C SER A 40 -1.75 25.80 -20.01
N ARG A 41 -2.29 25.34 -21.17
CA ARG A 41 -3.67 24.88 -21.28
C ARG A 41 -3.93 23.68 -20.36
N PHE A 42 -2.92 22.85 -20.13
CA PHE A 42 -2.98 21.69 -19.24
C PHE A 42 -3.27 22.12 -17.80
N ARG A 43 -2.58 23.14 -17.26
CA ARG A 43 -2.87 23.68 -15.91
C ARG A 43 -4.30 24.14 -15.78
N ARG A 44 -4.82 24.90 -16.74
CA ARG A 44 -6.22 25.38 -16.74
C ARG A 44 -7.23 24.25 -16.76
N LEU A 45 -6.97 23.21 -17.57
CA LEU A 45 -7.81 22.01 -17.60
C LEU A 45 -7.72 21.24 -16.29
N TRP A 46 -6.52 21.10 -15.74
CA TRP A 46 -6.28 20.42 -14.46
C TRP A 46 -6.96 21.12 -13.28
N GLU A 47 -6.85 22.46 -13.20
CA GLU A 47 -7.52 23.26 -12.18
C GLU A 47 -9.05 23.15 -12.29
N ARG A 48 -9.59 23.19 -13.51
CA ARG A 48 -11.03 22.94 -13.76
C ARG A 48 -11.43 21.52 -13.33
N PHE A 49 -10.64 20.53 -13.66
CA PHE A 49 -10.88 19.15 -13.24
C PHE A 49 -10.85 18.99 -11.71
N CYS A 50 -9.92 19.63 -11.03
CA CYS A 50 -9.85 19.60 -9.56
C CYS A 50 -11.00 20.39 -8.91
N ALA A 51 -11.37 21.54 -9.45
CA ALA A 51 -12.42 22.40 -8.92
C ALA A 51 -13.84 21.85 -9.18
N ALA A 52 -14.03 21.04 -10.23
CA ALA A 52 -15.33 20.47 -10.55
C ALA A 52 -15.89 19.72 -9.32
N PRO A 53 -17.20 19.83 -9.04
CA PRO A 53 -17.82 19.06 -7.97
C PRO A 53 -17.51 17.58 -8.20
N PRO A 54 -17.33 16.76 -7.13
CA PRO A 54 -17.20 15.33 -7.29
C PRO A 54 -18.38 14.88 -8.15
N CYS A 55 -18.11 14.05 -9.19
CA CYS A 55 -19.18 13.45 -9.97
C CYS A 55 -20.12 12.79 -8.97
N THR A 56 -21.20 13.49 -8.65
CA THR A 56 -22.26 12.93 -7.84
C THR A 56 -22.89 11.90 -8.74
N THR A 57 -22.51 10.65 -8.53
CA THR A 57 -23.15 9.49 -9.15
C THR A 57 -24.62 9.38 -8.73
N ALA A 58 -25.17 10.44 -8.12
CA ALA A 58 -26.52 10.48 -7.58
C ALA A 58 -27.58 10.02 -8.60
N ASN A 59 -27.35 10.25 -9.88
CA ASN A 59 -28.25 9.84 -10.96
C ASN A 59 -27.76 8.61 -11.76
N SER A 60 -26.62 8.03 -11.39
CA SER A 60 -26.09 6.82 -12.04
C SER A 60 -26.90 5.58 -11.69
N GLY A 61 -26.92 4.58 -12.58
CA GLY A 61 -27.52 3.27 -12.29
C GLY A 61 -26.95 2.64 -11.01
N TYR A 62 -25.65 2.79 -10.79
CA TYR A 62 -24.97 2.36 -9.57
C TYR A 62 -25.54 3.01 -8.30
N ALA A 63 -25.76 4.32 -8.30
CA ALA A 63 -26.35 5.03 -7.17
C ALA A 63 -27.80 4.59 -6.91
N ARG A 64 -28.58 4.27 -7.97
CA ARG A 64 -29.95 3.76 -7.82
C ARG A 64 -29.96 2.36 -7.19
N ILE A 65 -29.06 1.45 -7.64
CA ILE A 65 -28.90 0.11 -7.07
C ILE A 65 -28.46 0.21 -5.61
N ALA A 66 -27.46 1.03 -5.33
CA ALA A 66 -26.96 1.25 -3.99
C ALA A 66 -28.03 1.83 -3.06
N ALA A 67 -28.87 2.77 -3.55
CA ALA A 67 -30.00 3.31 -2.80
C ALA A 67 -31.11 2.28 -2.56
N ALA A 68 -31.35 1.36 -3.52
CA ALA A 68 -32.32 0.27 -3.36
C ALA A 68 -31.84 -0.76 -2.32
N LEU A 69 -30.57 -1.19 -2.41
CA LEU A 69 -29.95 -2.09 -1.42
C LEU A 69 -29.98 -1.48 -0.02
N ARG A 70 -29.70 -0.20 0.09
CA ARG A 70 -29.79 0.52 1.36
C ARG A 70 -31.19 0.49 1.93
N ARG A 71 -32.24 0.78 1.11
CA ARG A 71 -33.64 0.69 1.58
C ARG A 71 -33.96 -0.70 2.11
N LEU A 72 -33.51 -1.75 1.41
CA LEU A 72 -33.66 -3.13 1.85
C LEU A 72 -32.99 -3.37 3.20
N VAL A 73 -31.71 -2.95 3.36
CA VAL A 73 -30.96 -3.09 4.62
C VAL A 73 -31.62 -2.37 5.78
N VAL A 74 -32.14 -1.16 5.57
CA VAL A 74 -32.87 -0.39 6.59
C VAL A 74 -34.20 -1.08 6.95
N CYS A 75 -34.90 -1.64 5.97
CA CYS A 75 -36.13 -2.38 6.19
C CYS A 75 -35.88 -3.63 7.04
N ILE A 76 -34.88 -4.45 6.67
CA ILE A 76 -34.44 -5.62 7.45
C ILE A 76 -34.02 -5.20 8.86
N GLY A 77 -33.22 -4.14 9.00
CA GLY A 77 -32.78 -3.63 10.29
C GLY A 77 -33.93 -3.18 11.19
N THR A 78 -34.98 -2.60 10.60
CA THR A 78 -36.19 -2.22 11.33
C THR A 78 -36.95 -3.46 11.82
N ALA A 79 -37.10 -4.48 10.95
CA ALA A 79 -37.72 -5.74 11.32
C ALA A 79 -36.94 -6.45 12.45
N VAL A 80 -35.61 -6.53 12.31
CA VAL A 80 -34.74 -7.11 13.34
C VAL A 80 -34.87 -6.38 14.67
N ARG A 81 -34.84 -5.03 14.67
CA ARG A 81 -34.95 -4.23 15.89
C ARG A 81 -36.28 -4.48 16.62
N ASN A 82 -37.35 -4.69 15.87
CA ASN A 82 -38.67 -4.93 16.43
C ASN A 82 -38.85 -6.39 16.87
N SER A 83 -37.93 -7.27 16.52
CA SER A 83 -38.02 -8.71 16.86
C SER A 83 -37.80 -8.98 18.34
N LEU A 84 -38.44 -10.01 18.85
CA LEU A 84 -38.25 -10.52 20.20
C LEU A 84 -36.78 -10.96 20.44
N ILE A 85 -36.19 -11.61 19.43
CA ILE A 85 -34.79 -12.09 19.46
C ILE A 85 -33.83 -10.93 19.76
N TYR A 86 -33.98 -9.80 19.05
CA TYR A 86 -33.12 -8.64 19.30
C TYR A 86 -33.25 -8.08 20.71
N ARG A 87 -34.47 -8.04 21.25
CA ARG A 87 -34.73 -7.59 22.64
C ARG A 87 -34.08 -8.53 23.66
N LEU A 88 -34.17 -9.84 23.43
CA LEU A 88 -33.51 -10.84 24.27
C LEU A 88 -31.97 -10.73 24.18
N CYS A 89 -31.42 -10.61 22.98
CA CYS A 89 -29.98 -10.36 22.80
C CYS A 89 -29.49 -9.11 23.51
N LEU A 90 -30.26 -8.01 23.48
CA LEU A 90 -29.94 -6.79 24.21
C LEU A 90 -30.01 -6.97 25.73
N ALA A 91 -30.98 -7.75 26.22
CA ALA A 91 -31.10 -8.03 27.65
C ALA A 91 -29.89 -8.78 28.21
N VAL A 92 -29.31 -9.69 27.40
CA VAL A 92 -28.08 -10.43 27.76
C VAL A 92 -26.82 -9.56 27.55
N TRP A 93 -26.79 -8.77 26.49
CA TRP A 93 -25.61 -7.98 26.12
C TRP A 93 -25.37 -6.78 27.05
N ARG A 94 -26.42 -6.10 27.50
CA ARG A 94 -26.31 -4.93 28.37
C ARG A 94 -25.56 -5.18 29.70
N PRO A 95 -25.82 -6.26 30.45
CA PRO A 95 -25.05 -6.56 31.66
C PRO A 95 -23.58 -6.90 31.33
N ILE A 96 -23.31 -7.63 30.24
CA ILE A 96 -21.93 -7.96 29.84
C ILE A 96 -21.14 -6.68 29.56
N VAL A 97 -21.72 -5.72 28.82
CA VAL A 97 -21.08 -4.43 28.54
C VAL A 97 -20.81 -3.68 29.83
N ARG A 98 -21.74 -3.63 30.77
CA ARG A 98 -21.52 -2.95 32.09
C ARG A 98 -20.36 -3.54 32.88
N VAL A 99 -20.25 -4.87 32.91
CA VAL A 99 -19.14 -5.53 33.64
C VAL A 99 -17.79 -5.30 32.96
N THR A 100 -17.77 -5.18 31.61
CA THR A 100 -16.52 -4.96 30.86
C THR A 100 -16.15 -3.48 30.71
N GLU A 101 -17.04 -2.55 31.05
CA GLU A 101 -16.85 -1.11 30.87
C GLU A 101 -15.57 -0.57 31.53
N ASP A 102 -15.19 -1.07 32.69
CA ASP A 102 -14.00 -0.62 33.43
C ASP A 102 -12.71 -1.36 33.07
N GLY A 103 -12.82 -2.43 32.30
CA GLY A 103 -11.69 -3.20 31.78
C GLY A 103 -10.91 -2.47 30.69
N PHE A 104 -9.72 -3.01 30.34
CA PHE A 104 -8.89 -2.50 29.25
C PHE A 104 -9.66 -2.43 27.91
N VAL A 105 -10.41 -3.48 27.59
CA VAL A 105 -11.22 -3.57 26.36
C VAL A 105 -12.33 -2.51 26.34
N GLY A 106 -13.03 -2.32 27.47
CA GLY A 106 -14.06 -1.28 27.58
C GLY A 106 -13.51 0.13 27.44
N ARG A 107 -12.32 0.40 28.00
CA ARG A 107 -11.62 1.69 27.81
C ARG A 107 -11.18 1.90 26.37
N ALA A 108 -10.65 0.87 25.70
CA ALA A 108 -10.28 0.92 24.29
C ALA A 108 -11.50 1.14 23.39
N LEU A 109 -12.62 0.46 23.66
CA LEU A 109 -13.89 0.64 22.95
C LEU A 109 -14.48 2.05 23.15
N ARG A 110 -14.38 2.61 24.36
CA ARG A 110 -14.78 4.02 24.61
C ARG A 110 -13.89 5.02 23.87
N PHE A 111 -12.59 4.74 23.83
CA PHE A 111 -11.62 5.62 23.16
C PHE A 111 -11.75 5.55 21.63
N ALA A 112 -11.75 4.38 21.04
CA ALA A 112 -11.74 4.21 19.59
C ALA A 112 -13.14 4.08 18.99
N GLY A 113 -14.11 3.58 19.76
CA GLY A 113 -15.39 3.07 19.25
C GLY A 113 -15.20 1.77 18.46
N MET A 114 -16.28 1.08 18.15
CA MET A 114 -16.21 -0.16 17.35
C MET A 114 -15.54 0.07 16.00
N ARG A 115 -15.81 1.21 15.36
CA ARG A 115 -15.25 1.61 14.06
C ARG A 115 -13.74 1.80 14.13
N GLY A 116 -13.28 2.56 15.11
CA GLY A 116 -11.84 2.76 15.34
C GLY A 116 -11.14 1.46 15.68
N LEU A 117 -11.78 0.54 16.41
CA LEU A 117 -11.22 -0.77 16.72
C LEU A 117 -11.04 -1.60 15.43
N LEU A 118 -12.06 -1.64 14.57
CA LEU A 118 -11.96 -2.31 13.26
C LEU A 118 -10.84 -1.69 12.40
N LEU A 119 -10.72 -0.36 12.37
CA LEU A 119 -9.64 0.33 11.66
C LEU A 119 -8.26 -0.01 12.23
N ILE A 120 -8.13 -0.15 13.54
CA ILE A 120 -6.88 -0.60 14.18
C ILE A 120 -6.58 -2.05 13.78
N CYS A 121 -7.54 -2.96 13.83
CA CYS A 121 -7.34 -4.35 13.40
C CYS A 121 -6.94 -4.43 11.93
N LEU A 122 -7.59 -3.65 11.06
CA LEU A 122 -7.22 -3.56 9.65
C LEU A 122 -5.80 -3.00 9.45
N ALA A 123 -5.41 -1.98 10.22
CA ALA A 123 -4.06 -1.41 10.16
C ALA A 123 -2.99 -2.38 10.70
N MET A 124 -3.33 -3.18 11.71
CA MET A 124 -2.45 -4.17 12.34
C MET A 124 -2.47 -5.54 11.64
N TYR A 125 -2.91 -5.61 10.37
CA TYR A 125 -3.02 -6.86 9.62
C TYR A 125 -1.76 -7.73 9.72
N LEU A 126 -0.60 -7.21 9.34
CA LEU A 126 0.65 -7.97 9.30
C LEU A 126 1.06 -8.55 10.68
N PRO A 127 1.12 -7.79 11.77
CA PRO A 127 1.41 -8.39 13.08
C PRO A 127 0.32 -9.36 13.53
N LEU A 128 -0.97 -9.11 13.24
CA LEU A 128 -2.04 -10.04 13.58
C LEU A 128 -1.88 -11.36 12.81
N ASP A 129 -1.64 -11.31 11.50
CA ASP A 129 -1.40 -12.50 10.69
C ASP A 129 -0.21 -13.33 11.23
N TYR A 130 0.89 -12.65 11.53
CA TYR A 130 2.08 -13.31 12.07
C TYR A 130 1.81 -14.02 13.39
N PHE A 131 1.19 -13.35 14.36
CA PHE A 131 0.93 -13.95 15.67
C PHE A 131 -0.17 -15.02 15.64
N ILE A 132 -1.20 -14.85 14.82
CA ILE A 132 -2.26 -15.87 14.64
C ILE A 132 -1.66 -17.14 14.03
N ARG A 133 -0.83 -17.04 12.99
CA ARG A 133 -0.14 -18.18 12.39
C ARG A 133 0.85 -18.81 13.36
N LEU A 134 1.57 -18.01 14.13
CA LEU A 134 2.48 -18.51 15.16
C LEU A 134 1.72 -19.31 16.23
N ALA A 135 0.59 -18.81 16.70
CA ALA A 135 -0.25 -19.49 17.68
C ALA A 135 -0.87 -20.79 17.11
N ALA A 136 -1.26 -20.79 15.84
CA ALA A 136 -1.77 -22.01 15.17
C ALA A 136 -0.67 -23.07 15.00
N ASN A 137 0.54 -22.65 14.59
CA ASN A 137 1.68 -23.55 14.46
C ASN A 137 2.11 -24.13 15.81
N ALA A 138 1.92 -23.38 16.90
CA ALA A 138 2.15 -23.86 18.27
C ALA A 138 1.00 -24.73 18.84
N GLY A 139 -0.08 -24.94 18.07
CA GLY A 139 -1.23 -25.75 18.47
C GLY A 139 -2.25 -25.05 19.38
N TYR A 140 -2.07 -23.75 19.64
CA TYR A 140 -3.03 -22.98 20.46
C TYR A 140 -4.30 -22.57 19.72
N LEU A 141 -4.26 -22.50 18.40
CA LEU A 141 -5.39 -22.14 17.55
C LEU A 141 -5.62 -23.19 16.45
N PRO A 142 -6.88 -23.50 16.11
CA PRO A 142 -7.20 -24.34 14.97
C PRO A 142 -6.67 -23.74 13.65
N SER A 143 -6.18 -24.58 12.75
CA SER A 143 -5.60 -24.15 11.46
C SER A 143 -6.59 -23.38 10.58
N PHE A 144 -7.90 -23.72 10.63
CA PHE A 144 -8.93 -23.02 9.86
C PHE A 144 -9.11 -21.55 10.29
N ILE A 145 -8.85 -21.24 11.58
CA ILE A 145 -8.86 -19.84 12.06
C ILE A 145 -7.65 -19.09 11.47
N ALA A 146 -6.47 -19.72 11.46
CA ALA A 146 -5.27 -19.10 10.92
C ALA A 146 -5.31 -18.91 9.40
N SER A 147 -6.10 -19.72 8.68
CA SER A 147 -6.26 -19.58 7.22
C SER A 147 -7.34 -18.60 6.82
N GLY A 148 -8.34 -18.32 7.67
CA GLY A 148 -9.50 -17.50 7.30
C GLY A 148 -9.77 -16.31 8.23
N TRP A 149 -8.82 -15.94 9.09
CA TRP A 149 -9.02 -14.85 10.07
C TRP A 149 -9.24 -13.48 9.42
N ASP A 150 -8.59 -13.23 8.30
CA ASP A 150 -8.68 -11.98 7.55
C ASP A 150 -10.00 -11.84 6.81
N GLU A 151 -10.53 -12.93 6.22
CA GLU A 151 -11.90 -12.94 5.68
C GLU A 151 -12.93 -12.75 6.81
N MET A 152 -12.70 -13.36 7.98
CA MET A 152 -13.55 -13.13 9.15
C MET A 152 -13.51 -11.65 9.59
N LEU A 153 -12.34 -11.01 9.57
CA LEU A 153 -12.20 -9.57 9.85
C LEU A 153 -12.92 -8.72 8.80
N MET A 154 -12.76 -9.03 7.51
CA MET A 154 -13.48 -8.35 6.43
C MET A 154 -15.00 -8.50 6.57
N LEU A 155 -15.46 -9.71 6.86
CA LEU A 155 -16.89 -10.00 7.11
C LEU A 155 -17.40 -9.24 8.33
N ALA A 156 -16.64 -9.22 9.44
CA ALA A 156 -16.99 -8.46 10.63
C ALA A 156 -17.11 -6.96 10.35
N ALA A 157 -16.17 -6.39 9.57
CA ALA A 157 -16.23 -5.00 9.14
C ALA A 157 -17.43 -4.71 8.23
N ALA A 158 -17.73 -5.61 7.28
CA ALA A 158 -18.90 -5.50 6.41
C ALA A 158 -20.22 -5.63 7.21
N CYS A 159 -20.31 -6.61 8.11
CA CYS A 159 -21.45 -6.77 9.00
C CYS A 159 -21.65 -5.54 9.89
N TYR A 160 -20.57 -4.97 10.43
CA TYR A 160 -20.64 -3.73 11.19
C TYR A 160 -21.19 -2.58 10.37
N LEU A 161 -20.72 -2.39 9.14
CA LEU A 161 -21.22 -1.34 8.24
C LEU A 161 -22.69 -1.53 7.88
N LEU A 162 -23.12 -2.76 7.61
CA LEU A 162 -24.52 -3.10 7.36
C LEU A 162 -25.39 -2.86 8.60
N TRP A 163 -24.93 -3.33 9.77
CA TRP A 163 -25.61 -3.11 11.05
C TRP A 163 -25.75 -1.63 11.37
N HIS A 164 -24.64 -0.89 11.24
CA HIS A 164 -24.64 0.55 11.48
C HIS A 164 -25.60 1.28 10.55
N THR A 165 -25.66 0.88 9.26
CA THR A 165 -26.60 1.41 8.28
C THR A 165 -28.05 1.08 8.66
N ALA A 166 -28.31 -0.15 9.10
CA ALA A 166 -29.63 -0.61 9.47
C ALA A 166 -30.17 0.08 10.73
N MET A 167 -29.31 0.32 11.72
CA MET A 167 -29.70 0.84 13.04
C MET A 167 -29.73 2.36 13.13
N LYS A 168 -28.89 3.05 12.39
CA LYS A 168 -28.96 4.52 12.30
C LYS A 168 -30.00 4.94 11.27
N ARG A 169 -31.06 5.59 11.72
CA ARG A 169 -32.06 6.24 10.84
C ARG A 169 -31.48 7.38 9.99
N ALA A 170 -30.28 7.86 10.30
CA ALA A 170 -29.59 8.86 9.50
C ALA A 170 -29.16 8.26 8.15
N PRO A 171 -29.29 9.00 7.03
CA PRO A 171 -28.84 8.53 5.75
C PRO A 171 -27.33 8.27 5.79
N LEU A 172 -26.90 7.02 5.78
CA LEU A 172 -25.53 6.72 5.39
C LEU A 172 -25.38 7.25 3.98
N GLN A 173 -24.58 8.28 3.81
CA GLN A 173 -24.12 8.64 2.49
C GLN A 173 -23.31 7.45 2.00
N LEU A 174 -23.85 6.68 1.07
CA LEU A 174 -23.07 5.68 0.35
C LEU A 174 -21.93 6.46 -0.30
N ARG A 175 -20.75 6.32 0.28
CA ARG A 175 -19.55 6.96 -0.20
C ARG A 175 -19.07 6.21 -1.44
N THR A 176 -19.73 6.52 -2.55
CA THR A 176 -19.30 6.04 -3.86
C THR A 176 -18.12 6.89 -4.31
N THR A 177 -17.06 6.25 -4.70
CA THR A 177 -15.90 6.91 -5.28
C THR A 177 -15.83 6.59 -6.76
N PRO A 178 -15.23 7.46 -7.58
CA PRO A 178 -15.00 7.12 -8.97
C PRO A 178 -14.07 5.90 -9.15
N VAL A 179 -13.24 5.60 -8.16
CA VAL A 179 -12.35 4.42 -8.16
C VAL A 179 -13.14 3.13 -8.04
N ASP A 180 -14.33 3.15 -7.41
CA ASP A 180 -15.22 1.99 -7.30
C ASP A 180 -15.51 1.38 -8.68
N ALA A 181 -15.71 2.20 -9.72
CA ALA A 181 -16.02 1.72 -11.07
C ALA A 181 -14.83 0.93 -11.69
N TYR A 182 -13.61 1.42 -11.50
CA TYR A 182 -12.41 0.73 -12.00
C TYR A 182 -12.16 -0.58 -11.25
N LEU A 183 -12.40 -0.61 -9.93
CA LEU A 183 -12.31 -1.82 -9.13
C LEU A 183 -13.33 -2.86 -9.58
N ILE A 184 -14.60 -2.45 -9.73
CA ILE A 184 -15.67 -3.34 -10.18
C ILE A 184 -15.39 -3.87 -11.59
N LEU A 185 -14.87 -3.03 -12.49
CA LEU A 185 -14.47 -3.45 -13.82
C LEU A 185 -13.39 -4.53 -13.76
N PHE A 186 -12.33 -4.31 -12.96
CA PHE A 186 -11.24 -5.28 -12.83
C PHE A 186 -11.71 -6.59 -12.20
N ILE A 187 -12.54 -6.52 -11.15
CA ILE A 187 -13.18 -7.69 -10.50
C ILE A 187 -14.02 -8.47 -11.52
N ALA A 188 -14.82 -7.78 -12.33
CA ALA A 188 -15.65 -8.41 -13.35
C ALA A 188 -14.85 -9.06 -14.48
N VAL A 189 -13.78 -8.40 -14.95
CA VAL A 189 -12.84 -8.97 -15.93
C VAL A 189 -12.16 -10.20 -15.35
N GLY A 190 -11.66 -10.14 -14.13
CA GLY A 190 -11.05 -11.29 -13.44
C GLY A 190 -12.03 -12.45 -13.30
N PHE A 191 -13.28 -12.18 -12.93
CA PHE A 191 -14.33 -13.20 -12.85
C PHE A 191 -14.64 -13.85 -14.19
N PHE A 192 -14.74 -13.05 -15.25
CA PHE A 192 -14.91 -13.56 -16.61
C PHE A 192 -13.74 -14.48 -17.00
N LEU A 193 -12.50 -14.04 -16.79
CA LEU A 193 -11.32 -14.84 -17.13
C LEU A 193 -11.23 -16.12 -16.29
N MET A 194 -11.60 -16.07 -15.01
CA MET A 194 -11.69 -17.25 -14.15
C MET A 194 -12.63 -18.30 -14.74
N CYS A 195 -13.80 -17.88 -15.23
CA CYS A 195 -14.81 -18.80 -15.78
C CYS A 195 -14.50 -19.28 -17.20
N ALA A 196 -13.83 -18.45 -18.01
CA ALA A 196 -13.69 -18.69 -19.44
C ALA A 196 -12.38 -19.40 -19.84
N VAL A 197 -11.32 -19.28 -19.04
CA VAL A 197 -9.96 -19.64 -19.49
C VAL A 197 -9.43 -20.92 -18.87
N SER A 198 -9.64 -21.12 -17.57
CA SER A 198 -8.97 -22.22 -16.86
C SER A 198 -9.73 -23.54 -16.98
N PRO A 199 -9.05 -24.64 -17.37
CA PRO A 199 -9.62 -25.97 -17.33
C PRO A 199 -9.75 -26.53 -15.88
N TYR A 200 -9.19 -25.84 -14.88
CA TYR A 200 -9.18 -26.24 -13.47
C TYR A 200 -9.94 -25.21 -12.61
N PRO A 201 -11.27 -25.37 -12.41
CA PRO A 201 -12.09 -24.34 -11.74
C PRO A 201 -11.66 -24.02 -10.31
N SER A 202 -11.22 -25.02 -9.52
CA SER A 202 -10.75 -24.80 -8.15
C SER A 202 -9.50 -23.91 -8.10
N ILE A 203 -8.53 -24.18 -8.97
CA ILE A 203 -7.28 -23.43 -9.07
C ILE A 203 -7.53 -22.01 -9.59
N ALA A 204 -8.43 -21.88 -10.58
CA ALA A 204 -8.86 -20.59 -11.08
C ALA A 204 -9.54 -19.74 -10.01
N LEU A 205 -10.36 -20.36 -9.16
CA LEU A 205 -11.01 -19.69 -8.02
C LEU A 205 -9.98 -19.21 -7.00
N ASP A 206 -9.00 -20.04 -6.64
CA ASP A 206 -7.93 -19.65 -5.72
C ASP A 206 -7.06 -18.53 -6.33
N GLY A 207 -6.74 -18.61 -7.62
CA GLY A 207 -6.04 -17.56 -8.35
C GLY A 207 -6.82 -16.25 -8.43
N TYR A 208 -8.13 -16.33 -8.70
CA TYR A 208 -9.01 -15.16 -8.69
C TYR A 208 -9.10 -14.53 -7.31
N ARG A 209 -9.24 -15.35 -6.28
CA ARG A 209 -9.24 -14.92 -4.88
C ARG A 209 -7.97 -14.16 -4.54
N ALA A 210 -6.79 -14.70 -4.88
CA ALA A 210 -5.51 -14.06 -4.63
C ALA A 210 -5.37 -12.67 -5.30
N VAL A 211 -6.03 -12.44 -6.45
CA VAL A 211 -5.99 -11.18 -7.19
C VAL A 211 -7.02 -10.17 -6.69
N VAL A 212 -8.20 -10.63 -6.23
CA VAL A 212 -9.38 -9.76 -6.02
C VAL A 212 -9.69 -9.52 -4.55
N GLU A 213 -9.40 -10.47 -3.68
CA GLU A 213 -9.87 -10.46 -2.29
C GLU A 213 -9.52 -9.17 -1.55
N TYR A 214 -8.28 -8.76 -1.61
CA TYR A 214 -7.81 -7.57 -0.87
C TYR A 214 -8.17 -6.24 -1.51
N LEU A 215 -8.77 -6.22 -2.71
CA LEU A 215 -9.41 -5.02 -3.27
C LEU A 215 -10.61 -4.56 -2.42
N PHE A 216 -11.27 -5.51 -1.73
CA PHE A 216 -12.38 -5.19 -0.84
C PHE A 216 -11.98 -4.31 0.34
N TRP A 217 -10.70 -4.29 0.73
CA TRP A 217 -10.21 -3.38 1.76
C TRP A 217 -10.42 -1.91 1.39
N PHE A 218 -10.29 -1.57 0.12
CA PHE A 218 -10.61 -0.23 -0.35
C PHE A 218 -12.06 0.15 -0.03
N PHE A 219 -13.01 -0.76 -0.32
CA PHE A 219 -14.42 -0.52 -0.05
C PHE A 219 -14.72 -0.41 1.45
N LEU A 220 -14.08 -1.25 2.27
CA LEU A 220 -14.26 -1.24 3.72
C LEU A 220 -13.68 0.04 4.33
N VAL A 221 -12.42 0.35 4.06
CA VAL A 221 -11.73 1.51 4.64
C VAL A 221 -12.36 2.83 4.20
N THR A 222 -12.75 2.97 2.92
CA THR A 222 -13.45 4.16 2.43
C THR A 222 -14.74 4.44 3.21
N ARG A 223 -15.41 3.39 3.68
CA ARG A 223 -16.70 3.50 4.39
C ARG A 223 -16.54 3.51 5.90
N LEU A 224 -15.49 2.94 6.44
CA LEU A 224 -15.18 2.97 7.89
C LEU A 224 -14.65 4.33 8.34
N ILE A 225 -13.83 5.02 7.53
CA ILE A 225 -13.33 6.36 7.88
C ILE A 225 -14.44 7.40 7.66
N GLU A 226 -15.17 7.80 8.68
CA GLU A 226 -16.23 8.81 8.59
C GLU A 226 -15.75 10.22 8.92
N ASP A 227 -14.81 10.37 9.82
CA ASP A 227 -14.34 11.65 10.31
C ASP A 227 -12.81 11.71 10.48
N ASP A 228 -12.31 12.88 10.87
CA ASP A 228 -10.88 13.10 11.09
C ASP A 228 -10.31 12.27 12.23
N ARG A 229 -11.14 11.85 13.19
CA ARG A 229 -10.73 10.98 14.30
C ARG A 229 -10.49 9.56 13.80
N ASP A 230 -11.41 9.01 13.02
CA ASP A 230 -11.27 7.69 12.41
C ASP A 230 -10.00 7.63 11.54
N PHE A 231 -9.81 8.68 10.71
CA PHE A 231 -8.59 8.82 9.90
C PHE A 231 -7.33 8.87 10.76
N ALA A 232 -7.32 9.66 11.84
CA ALA A 232 -6.17 9.78 12.72
C ALA A 232 -5.84 8.47 13.45
N ILE A 233 -6.86 7.71 13.89
CA ILE A 233 -6.70 6.39 14.50
C ILE A 233 -6.06 5.42 13.49
N PHE A 234 -6.62 5.35 12.28
CA PHE A 234 -6.13 4.46 11.24
C PHE A 234 -4.69 4.82 10.81
N TYR A 235 -4.44 6.09 10.52
CA TYR A 235 -3.12 6.59 10.12
C TYR A 235 -2.08 6.38 11.22
N GLY A 236 -2.44 6.66 12.47
CA GLY A 236 -1.58 6.45 13.64
C GLY A 236 -1.26 4.98 13.88
N ALA A 237 -2.24 4.08 13.75
CA ALA A 237 -2.04 2.64 13.86
C ALA A 237 -1.07 2.10 12.78
N LEU A 238 -1.24 2.52 11.52
CA LEU A 238 -0.34 2.16 10.42
C LEU A 238 1.10 2.61 10.69
N ILE A 239 1.30 3.86 11.13
CA ILE A 239 2.64 4.38 11.45
C ILE A 239 3.27 3.62 12.61
N THR A 240 2.51 3.36 13.66
CA THR A 240 3.01 2.63 14.84
C THR A 240 3.46 1.23 14.42
N MET A 241 2.64 0.51 13.68
CA MET A 241 2.98 -0.80 13.12
C MET A 241 4.27 -0.73 12.28
N ALA A 242 4.35 0.19 11.35
CA ALA A 242 5.50 0.31 10.45
C ALA A 242 6.80 0.66 11.18
N LEU A 243 6.74 1.54 12.19
CA LEU A 243 7.90 1.89 13.02
C LEU A 243 8.36 0.72 13.88
N CYS A 244 7.44 -0.05 14.48
CA CYS A 244 7.78 -1.25 15.25
C CYS A 244 8.45 -2.32 14.37
N ILE A 245 7.93 -2.53 13.16
CA ILE A 245 8.52 -3.48 12.20
C ILE A 245 9.90 -3.01 11.74
N ALA A 246 10.08 -1.72 11.47
CA ALA A 246 11.37 -1.15 11.11
C ALA A 246 12.38 -1.27 12.25
N LEU A 247 11.96 -1.01 13.50
CA LEU A 247 12.81 -1.17 14.68
C LEU A 247 13.25 -2.64 14.85
N HIS A 248 12.32 -3.59 14.71
CA HIS A 248 12.66 -5.01 14.72
C HIS A 248 13.61 -5.39 13.57
N GLY A 249 13.44 -4.76 12.40
CA GLY A 249 14.38 -4.96 11.28
C GLY A 249 15.79 -4.45 11.60
N ILE A 250 15.93 -3.27 12.22
CA ILE A 250 17.24 -2.76 12.68
C ILE A 250 17.85 -3.71 13.70
N TYR A 251 17.04 -4.21 14.65
CA TYR A 251 17.49 -5.21 15.62
C TYR A 251 18.04 -6.47 14.92
N GLN A 252 17.34 -7.02 13.91
CA GLN A 252 17.81 -8.16 13.12
C GLN A 252 19.16 -7.89 12.45
N PHE A 253 19.38 -6.67 11.95
CA PHE A 253 20.65 -6.29 11.34
C PHE A 253 21.79 -6.27 12.36
N ILE A 254 21.54 -5.72 13.56
CA ILE A 254 22.54 -5.63 14.64
C ILE A 254 22.98 -7.03 15.10
N ILE A 255 22.03 -7.94 15.32
CA ILE A 255 22.35 -9.31 15.78
C ILE A 255 22.79 -10.23 14.63
N ALA A 256 22.84 -9.72 13.40
CA ALA A 256 23.10 -10.50 12.19
C ALA A 256 22.23 -11.76 12.08
N ALA A 257 20.91 -11.57 12.15
CA ALA A 257 19.93 -12.65 12.10
C ALA A 257 20.22 -13.61 10.94
N PRO A 258 20.13 -14.94 11.16
CA PRO A 258 20.41 -15.93 10.13
C PRO A 258 19.43 -15.83 8.96
N ILE A 259 19.94 -16.03 7.75
CA ILE A 259 19.17 -15.99 6.52
C ILE A 259 19.41 -17.25 5.68
N PRO A 260 18.42 -17.71 4.90
CA PRO A 260 18.62 -18.81 3.97
C PRO A 260 19.73 -18.50 2.95
N ALA A 261 20.56 -19.48 2.61
CA ALA A 261 21.62 -19.32 1.62
C ALA A 261 21.08 -18.90 0.24
N SER A 262 19.85 -19.30 -0.10
CA SER A 262 19.17 -18.93 -1.34
C SER A 262 18.87 -17.43 -1.48
N TRP A 263 18.93 -16.65 -0.39
CA TRP A 263 18.72 -15.21 -0.42
C TRP A 263 19.97 -14.39 -0.77
N VAL A 264 21.12 -15.05 -0.80
CA VAL A 264 22.41 -14.42 -1.14
C VAL A 264 22.91 -15.05 -2.42
N SER A 265 23.19 -14.22 -3.42
CA SER A 265 23.82 -14.70 -4.66
C SER A 265 25.25 -15.18 -4.37
N GLN A 266 25.68 -16.25 -5.03
CA GLN A 266 27.06 -16.78 -4.90
C GLN A 266 28.13 -15.73 -5.19
N THR A 267 27.79 -14.70 -5.98
CA THR A 267 28.67 -13.58 -6.31
C THR A 267 28.64 -12.44 -5.29
N GLU A 268 27.72 -12.48 -4.30
CA GLU A 268 27.52 -11.45 -3.29
C GLU A 268 27.94 -11.93 -1.88
N GLN A 269 29.08 -12.63 -1.76
CA GLN A 269 29.56 -13.30 -0.53
C GLN A 269 29.76 -12.38 0.70
N ASN A 270 29.72 -11.05 0.54
CA ASN A 270 29.96 -10.10 1.63
C ASN A 270 28.67 -9.64 2.35
N VAL A 271 27.50 -10.20 2.05
CA VAL A 271 26.25 -9.85 2.74
C VAL A 271 26.09 -10.73 3.97
N ARG A 272 26.38 -10.17 5.15
CA ARG A 272 26.29 -10.88 6.43
C ARG A 272 24.85 -11.26 6.80
N THR A 273 23.89 -10.37 6.52
CA THR A 273 22.45 -10.58 6.76
C THR A 273 21.60 -9.69 5.87
N ARG A 274 20.35 -10.06 5.65
CA ARG A 274 19.30 -9.25 4.99
C ARG A 274 18.11 -9.15 5.93
N VAL A 275 17.62 -7.93 6.14
CA VAL A 275 16.51 -7.68 7.05
C VAL A 275 15.17 -8.11 6.43
N TYR A 276 14.37 -8.86 7.16
CA TYR A 276 13.07 -9.36 6.71
C TYR A 276 11.94 -9.17 7.74
N SER A 277 12.26 -8.93 9.02
CA SER A 277 11.31 -8.71 10.12
C SER A 277 10.15 -9.74 10.13
N LEU A 278 8.91 -9.29 10.30
CA LEU A 278 7.72 -10.15 10.29
C LEU A 278 7.26 -10.55 8.86
N THR A 279 7.81 -9.93 7.82
CA THR A 279 7.36 -10.17 6.44
C THR A 279 7.89 -11.49 5.85
N GLY A 280 8.88 -12.10 6.48
CA GLY A 280 9.48 -13.35 6.01
C GLY A 280 10.27 -13.23 4.69
N SER A 281 10.37 -12.03 4.10
CA SER A 281 11.12 -11.77 2.86
C SER A 281 11.75 -10.37 2.88
N PRO A 282 13.05 -10.24 2.55
CA PRO A 282 13.70 -8.93 2.46
C PRO A 282 13.09 -8.01 1.38
N ASN A 283 12.64 -8.58 0.27
CA ASN A 283 12.03 -7.80 -0.80
C ASN A 283 10.68 -7.22 -0.36
N ILE A 284 9.85 -8.04 0.29
CA ILE A 284 8.56 -7.59 0.82
C ILE A 284 8.75 -6.58 1.95
N MET A 285 9.73 -6.82 2.85
CA MET A 285 10.09 -5.85 3.89
C MET A 285 10.48 -4.51 3.28
N GLY A 286 11.28 -4.52 2.22
CA GLY A 286 11.64 -3.32 1.47
C GLY A 286 10.42 -2.59 0.91
N SER A 287 9.46 -3.31 0.30
CA SER A 287 8.21 -2.74 -0.20
C SER A 287 7.37 -2.10 0.90
N LEU A 288 7.28 -2.75 2.05
CA LEU A 288 6.55 -2.23 3.20
C LEU A 288 7.17 -0.91 3.68
N LEU A 289 8.49 -0.85 3.78
CA LEU A 289 9.20 0.37 4.15
C LEU A 289 9.04 1.49 3.10
N VAL A 290 9.07 1.16 1.81
CA VAL A 290 8.78 2.10 0.71
C VAL A 290 7.39 2.69 0.83
N LEU A 291 6.41 1.86 1.18
CA LEU A 291 5.02 2.29 1.33
C LEU A 291 4.84 3.26 2.51
N PHE A 292 5.47 2.97 3.65
CA PHE A 292 5.20 3.67 4.91
C PHE A 292 6.19 4.80 5.24
N ALA A 293 7.43 4.79 4.75
CA ALA A 293 8.41 5.84 5.06
C ALA A 293 7.93 7.26 4.70
N PRO A 294 7.29 7.52 3.54
CA PRO A 294 6.76 8.83 3.24
C PRO A 294 5.63 9.26 4.20
N MET A 295 4.85 8.32 4.76
CA MET A 295 3.81 8.64 5.75
C MET A 295 4.42 9.20 7.03
N VAL A 296 5.50 8.59 7.51
CA VAL A 296 6.23 9.07 8.68
C VAL A 296 6.89 10.41 8.39
N ALA A 297 7.54 10.56 7.22
CA ALA A 297 8.13 11.82 6.77
C ALA A 297 7.09 12.96 6.73
N GLY A 298 5.88 12.67 6.27
CA GLY A 298 4.78 13.63 6.22
C GLY A 298 4.43 14.23 7.57
N LEU A 299 4.59 13.51 8.68
CA LEU A 299 4.33 14.05 10.01
C LEU A 299 5.27 15.20 10.38
N ALA A 300 6.52 15.22 9.88
CA ALA A 300 7.44 16.32 10.10
C ALA A 300 6.95 17.63 9.48
N TYR A 301 6.26 17.54 8.34
CA TYR A 301 5.66 18.69 7.65
C TYR A 301 4.26 19.04 8.19
N TYR A 302 3.50 18.02 8.61
CA TYR A 302 2.15 18.21 9.13
C TYR A 302 2.12 18.83 10.52
N SER A 303 2.95 18.33 11.44
CA SER A 303 2.95 18.75 12.85
C SER A 303 3.52 20.16 13.05
N ARG A 304 2.96 20.90 14.02
CA ARG A 304 3.53 22.15 14.52
C ARG A 304 4.48 21.92 15.72
N LYS A 305 4.34 20.77 16.41
CA LYS A 305 5.13 20.44 17.60
C LYS A 305 6.52 19.95 17.20
N MET A 306 7.57 20.59 17.75
CA MET A 306 8.96 20.29 17.35
C MET A 306 9.37 18.85 17.69
N TRP A 307 8.97 18.33 18.83
CA TRP A 307 9.29 16.96 19.22
C TRP A 307 8.70 15.92 18.25
N VAL A 308 7.48 16.15 17.71
CA VAL A 308 6.87 15.28 16.67
C VAL A 308 7.68 15.33 15.38
N LYS A 309 8.16 16.52 14.99
CA LYS A 309 9.02 16.67 13.81
C LYS A 309 10.31 15.88 13.95
N VAL A 310 10.96 16.00 15.10
CA VAL A 310 12.22 15.27 15.38
C VAL A 310 11.97 13.76 15.33
N LEU A 311 10.93 13.27 16.02
CA LEU A 311 10.58 11.85 15.99
C LEU A 311 10.23 11.36 14.58
N ALA A 312 9.52 12.16 13.79
CA ALA A 312 9.18 11.82 12.42
C ALA A 312 10.43 11.75 11.52
N VAL A 313 11.37 12.69 11.65
CA VAL A 313 12.64 12.67 10.89
C VAL A 313 13.48 11.46 11.31
N CYS A 314 13.65 11.21 12.61
CA CYS A 314 14.39 10.05 13.12
C CYS A 314 13.73 8.73 12.67
N GLY A 315 12.40 8.63 12.77
CA GLY A 315 11.65 7.44 12.33
C GLY A 315 11.77 7.21 10.82
N THR A 316 11.70 8.27 10.01
CA THR A 316 11.92 8.17 8.56
C THR A 316 13.34 7.72 8.24
N GLY A 317 14.35 8.31 8.89
CA GLY A 317 15.75 7.91 8.75
C GLY A 317 15.95 6.44 9.10
N MET A 318 15.37 5.98 10.21
CA MET A 318 15.39 4.57 10.63
C MET A 318 14.76 3.66 9.56
N MET A 319 13.61 4.03 9.00
CA MET A 319 12.94 3.24 7.96
C MET A 319 13.75 3.20 6.66
N CYS A 320 14.36 4.30 6.26
CA CYS A 320 15.24 4.36 5.09
C CYS A 320 16.49 3.48 5.29
N MET A 321 17.11 3.55 6.47
CA MET A 321 18.25 2.68 6.82
C MET A 321 17.85 1.19 6.82
N CYS A 322 16.71 0.88 7.41
CA CYS A 322 16.17 -0.48 7.40
C CYS A 322 15.91 -0.97 5.97
N CYS A 323 15.38 -0.11 5.07
CA CYS A 323 15.19 -0.43 3.66
C CYS A 323 16.52 -0.71 2.95
N ILE A 324 17.58 0.04 3.26
CA ILE A 324 18.92 -0.22 2.73
C ILE A 324 19.41 -1.60 3.20
N PHE A 325 19.21 -1.97 4.46
CA PHE A 325 19.63 -3.25 5.05
C PHE A 325 18.80 -4.46 4.56
N THR A 326 17.70 -4.24 3.84
CA THR A 326 17.05 -5.35 3.10
C THR A 326 17.90 -5.84 1.93
N PHE A 327 18.83 -5.04 1.45
CA PHE A 327 19.61 -5.28 0.23
C PHE A 327 18.74 -5.61 -1.00
N SER A 328 17.52 -5.11 -1.05
CA SER A 328 16.61 -5.26 -2.18
C SER A 328 16.78 -4.09 -3.16
N LYS A 329 17.37 -4.37 -4.33
CA LYS A 329 17.61 -3.37 -5.39
C LYS A 329 16.28 -2.74 -5.89
N GLY A 330 15.24 -3.57 -6.04
CA GLY A 330 13.91 -3.11 -6.42
C GLY A 330 13.28 -2.19 -5.38
N ALA A 331 13.44 -2.50 -4.08
CA ALA A 331 12.96 -1.64 -3.00
C ALA A 331 13.70 -0.30 -2.95
N TRP A 332 15.01 -0.29 -3.20
CA TRP A 332 15.78 0.96 -3.29
C TRP A 332 15.27 1.85 -4.44
N GLY A 333 15.01 1.25 -5.62
CA GLY A 333 14.40 1.97 -6.74
C GLY A 333 13.01 2.50 -6.40
N GLY A 334 12.18 1.69 -5.73
CA GLY A 334 10.87 2.11 -5.22
C GLY A 334 10.97 3.27 -4.22
N LEU A 335 11.94 3.23 -3.28
CA LEU A 335 12.17 4.30 -2.31
C LEU A 335 12.58 5.61 -3.00
N VAL A 336 13.46 5.54 -3.99
CA VAL A 336 13.87 6.70 -4.80
C VAL A 336 12.63 7.35 -5.45
N VAL A 337 11.76 6.55 -6.08
CA VAL A 337 10.53 7.08 -6.69
C VAL A 337 9.58 7.66 -5.64
N ALA A 338 9.41 7.01 -4.50
CA ALA A 338 8.59 7.53 -3.41
C ALA A 338 9.10 8.89 -2.91
N VAL A 339 10.43 9.03 -2.70
CA VAL A 339 11.04 10.30 -2.28
C VAL A 339 10.93 11.36 -3.39
N LEU A 340 11.11 11.00 -4.66
CA LEU A 340 10.95 11.92 -5.79
C LEU A 340 9.52 12.48 -5.88
N VAL A 341 8.52 11.62 -5.81
CA VAL A 341 7.11 12.04 -5.82
C VAL A 341 6.82 12.96 -4.62
N PHE A 342 7.26 12.57 -3.42
CA PHE A 342 7.11 13.39 -2.23
C PHE A 342 7.78 14.76 -2.40
N ALA A 343 9.01 14.78 -2.91
CA ALA A 343 9.79 15.99 -3.11
C ALA A 343 9.17 16.94 -4.15
N ILE A 344 8.69 16.41 -5.27
CA ILE A 344 8.07 17.21 -6.33
C ILE A 344 6.81 17.93 -5.82
N PHE A 345 6.02 17.26 -4.99
CA PHE A 345 4.75 17.81 -4.51
C PHE A 345 4.89 18.69 -3.27
N LEU A 346 5.89 18.46 -2.39
CA LEU A 346 6.02 19.13 -1.09
C LEU A 346 7.31 19.94 -0.95
N ASP A 347 8.47 19.31 -1.11
CA ASP A 347 9.76 19.97 -0.84
C ASP A 347 10.88 19.46 -1.75
N ARG A 348 11.19 20.22 -2.77
CA ARG A 348 12.22 19.88 -3.77
C ARG A 348 13.64 19.76 -3.21
N ARG A 349 13.90 20.31 -2.02
CA ARG A 349 15.21 20.22 -1.34
C ARG A 349 15.57 18.76 -1.05
N LEU A 350 14.56 17.89 -0.90
CA LEU A 350 14.76 16.47 -0.70
C LEU A 350 15.43 15.79 -1.90
N ILE A 351 15.30 16.33 -3.11
CA ILE A 351 15.99 15.79 -4.31
C ILE A 351 17.50 15.96 -4.15
N ALA A 352 17.93 17.14 -3.71
CA ALA A 352 19.35 17.39 -3.44
C ALA A 352 19.85 16.54 -2.27
N LEU A 353 19.07 16.45 -1.17
CA LEU A 353 19.42 15.61 -0.03
C LEU A 353 19.54 14.13 -0.44
N MET A 354 18.64 13.63 -1.27
CA MET A 354 18.68 12.25 -1.79
C MET A 354 19.94 12.03 -2.65
N GLY A 355 20.31 12.99 -3.49
CA GLY A 355 21.54 12.93 -4.27
C GLY A 355 22.79 12.86 -3.37
N VAL A 356 22.89 13.74 -2.37
CA VAL A 356 24.00 13.76 -1.41
C VAL A 356 24.04 12.46 -0.59
N ALA A 357 22.88 12.00 -0.08
CA ALA A 357 22.81 10.77 0.70
C ALA A 357 23.16 9.55 -0.15
N GLY A 358 22.69 9.49 -1.40
CA GLY A 358 23.01 8.42 -2.35
C GLY A 358 24.51 8.37 -2.69
N CYS A 359 25.10 9.50 -3.05
CA CYS A 359 26.54 9.60 -3.28
C CYS A 359 27.35 9.25 -2.02
N GLY A 360 26.93 9.76 -0.86
CA GLY A 360 27.57 9.43 0.42
C GLY A 360 27.52 7.95 0.75
N ALA A 361 26.37 7.28 0.51
CA ALA A 361 26.22 5.84 0.71
C ALA A 361 27.12 5.04 -0.23
N LEU A 362 27.22 5.44 -1.50
CA LEU A 362 28.12 4.80 -2.48
C LEU A 362 29.58 4.91 -2.10
N LEU A 363 30.00 6.07 -1.56
CA LEU A 363 31.39 6.31 -1.18
C LEU A 363 31.76 5.66 0.16
N ALA A 364 30.82 5.66 1.13
CA ALA A 364 31.08 5.22 2.50
C ALA A 364 30.81 3.72 2.73
N ILE A 365 29.97 3.07 1.92
CA ILE A 365 29.52 1.70 2.13
C ILE A 365 29.88 0.82 0.92
N PRO A 366 31.03 0.11 0.96
CA PRO A 366 31.50 -0.70 -0.17
C PRO A 366 30.48 -1.76 -0.62
N SER A 367 29.71 -2.34 0.30
CA SER A 367 28.67 -3.34 -0.02
C SER A 367 27.58 -2.77 -0.93
N ILE A 368 27.19 -1.51 -0.76
CA ILE A 368 26.22 -0.83 -1.61
C ILE A 368 26.84 -0.52 -2.98
N ALA A 369 28.04 0.05 -2.98
CA ALA A 369 28.77 0.37 -4.21
C ALA A 369 28.95 -0.89 -5.07
N ASN A 370 29.49 -1.96 -4.50
CA ASN A 370 29.71 -3.22 -5.20
C ASN A 370 28.41 -3.82 -5.75
N ARG A 371 27.30 -3.69 -5.00
CA ARG A 371 26.00 -4.23 -5.43
C ARG A 371 25.40 -3.45 -6.60
N ILE A 372 25.65 -2.15 -6.66
CA ILE A 372 25.20 -1.29 -7.78
C ILE A 372 26.12 -1.48 -8.99
N THR A 373 27.44 -1.47 -8.80
CA THR A 373 28.40 -1.65 -9.90
C THR A 373 28.27 -3.03 -10.53
N TYR A 374 28.02 -4.09 -9.73
CA TYR A 374 27.78 -5.44 -10.24
C TYR A 374 26.61 -5.49 -11.26
N MET A 375 25.57 -4.68 -11.10
CA MET A 375 24.44 -4.64 -12.05
C MET A 375 24.84 -4.23 -13.48
N PHE A 376 25.99 -3.58 -13.64
CA PHE A 376 26.50 -3.12 -14.93
C PHE A 376 27.62 -4.03 -15.49
N THR A 377 27.88 -5.18 -14.86
CA THR A 377 28.88 -6.14 -15.32
C THR A 377 28.31 -7.17 -16.29
N SER A 378 29.15 -7.70 -17.17
CA SER A 378 28.83 -8.83 -18.04
C SER A 378 28.41 -10.08 -17.26
N ASP A 379 28.98 -10.28 -16.08
CA ASP A 379 28.68 -11.43 -15.21
C ASP A 379 27.23 -11.39 -14.68
N TYR A 380 26.73 -10.19 -14.36
CA TYR A 380 25.32 -10.01 -13.99
C TYR A 380 24.39 -10.34 -15.16
N ALA A 381 24.73 -9.87 -16.37
CA ALA A 381 23.96 -10.16 -17.57
C ALA A 381 23.94 -11.67 -17.86
N ALA A 382 25.10 -12.32 -17.81
CA ALA A 382 25.23 -13.77 -18.00
C ALA A 382 24.49 -14.58 -16.92
N ALA A 383 24.57 -14.19 -15.65
CA ALA A 383 23.82 -14.84 -14.56
C ALA A 383 22.31 -14.69 -14.72
N SER A 384 21.85 -13.50 -15.15
CA SER A 384 20.43 -13.24 -15.42
C SER A 384 19.89 -14.09 -16.57
N GLN A 385 20.71 -14.37 -17.58
CA GLN A 385 20.35 -15.21 -18.74
C GLN A 385 20.39 -16.71 -18.45
N ARG A 386 21.20 -17.19 -17.51
CA ARG A 386 21.36 -18.65 -17.26
C ARG A 386 20.28 -19.23 -16.34
N ALA A 387 19.92 -18.53 -15.26
CA ALA A 387 18.96 -19.00 -14.26
C ALA A 387 18.25 -17.85 -13.54
N GLY A 388 18.36 -16.62 -14.08
CA GLY A 388 17.85 -15.40 -13.46
C GLY A 388 16.45 -15.00 -13.95
N ARG A 389 16.15 -13.72 -13.75
CA ARG A 389 14.87 -13.11 -14.12
C ARG A 389 14.52 -13.25 -15.61
N MET A 390 15.54 -13.14 -16.49
CA MET A 390 15.30 -13.17 -17.93
C MET A 390 14.74 -14.52 -18.39
N VAL A 391 15.25 -15.63 -17.82
CA VAL A 391 14.71 -16.96 -18.11
C VAL A 391 13.26 -17.08 -17.64
N ARG A 392 12.95 -16.65 -16.41
CA ARG A 392 11.58 -16.70 -15.89
C ARG A 392 10.61 -15.86 -16.71
N TRP A 393 11.07 -14.70 -17.18
CA TRP A 393 10.26 -13.81 -18.04
C TRP A 393 10.03 -14.42 -19.41
N ALA A 394 11.07 -15.02 -20.02
CA ALA A 394 10.96 -15.72 -21.28
C ALA A 394 9.98 -16.90 -21.16
N THR A 395 10.16 -17.78 -20.16
CA THR A 395 9.24 -18.90 -19.89
C THR A 395 7.78 -18.42 -19.75
N GLY A 396 7.55 -17.30 -19.05
CA GLY A 396 6.20 -16.74 -18.93
C GLY A 396 5.63 -16.27 -20.26
N LEU A 397 6.45 -15.62 -21.10
CA LEU A 397 6.02 -15.16 -22.42
C LEU A 397 5.78 -16.33 -23.38
N ASP A 398 6.59 -17.39 -23.32
CA ASP A 398 6.40 -18.59 -24.11
C ASP A 398 5.07 -19.28 -23.76
N LEU A 399 4.78 -19.48 -22.46
CA LEU A 399 3.48 -19.99 -22.00
C LEU A 399 2.30 -19.13 -22.47
N LEU A 400 2.47 -17.79 -22.48
CA LEU A 400 1.44 -16.89 -22.99
C LEU A 400 1.22 -17.08 -24.50
N HIS A 401 2.29 -17.21 -25.29
CA HIS A 401 2.21 -17.40 -26.75
C HIS A 401 1.63 -18.77 -27.12
N GLU A 402 1.96 -19.82 -26.37
CA GLU A 402 1.41 -21.16 -26.56
C GLU A 402 -0.07 -21.25 -26.16
N SER A 403 -0.55 -20.35 -25.30
CA SER A 403 -1.95 -20.23 -24.89
C SER A 403 -2.68 -19.17 -25.73
N ASN A 404 -3.70 -18.53 -25.14
CA ASN A 404 -4.38 -17.41 -25.78
C ASN A 404 -3.81 -16.08 -25.24
N PRO A 405 -3.01 -15.32 -26.01
CA PRO A 405 -2.38 -14.09 -25.55
C PRO A 405 -3.38 -13.02 -25.06
N LEU A 406 -4.61 -13.01 -25.59
CA LEU A 406 -5.65 -12.06 -25.19
C LEU A 406 -6.22 -12.40 -23.80
N LEU A 407 -6.44 -13.68 -23.52
CA LEU A 407 -7.13 -14.15 -22.32
C LEU A 407 -6.18 -14.72 -21.26
N GLY A 408 -4.95 -15.05 -21.63
CA GLY A 408 -3.90 -15.55 -20.77
C GLY A 408 -3.91 -17.08 -20.62
N PHE A 409 -2.94 -17.56 -19.84
CA PHE A 409 -2.74 -18.96 -19.50
C PHE A 409 -3.74 -19.48 -18.45
N GLY A 410 -4.36 -18.57 -17.69
CA GLY A 410 -5.34 -18.84 -16.63
C GLY A 410 -4.86 -18.48 -15.23
N LEU A 411 -5.77 -17.95 -14.44
CA LEU A 411 -5.52 -17.51 -13.06
C LEU A 411 -5.05 -18.67 -12.17
N GLY A 412 -4.07 -18.38 -11.31
CA GLY A 412 -3.52 -19.34 -10.36
C GLY A 412 -2.59 -20.40 -10.96
N ARG A 413 -2.24 -20.29 -12.24
CA ARG A 413 -1.47 -21.32 -12.96
C ARG A 413 0.01 -20.96 -13.15
N PHE A 414 0.40 -19.71 -12.92
CA PHE A 414 1.76 -19.25 -13.21
C PHE A 414 2.35 -18.35 -12.11
N GLY A 415 3.58 -18.63 -11.70
CA GLY A 415 4.46 -17.72 -10.98
C GLY A 415 4.00 -17.22 -9.61
N GLY A 416 2.96 -17.82 -9.02
CA GLY A 416 2.42 -17.42 -7.74
C GLY A 416 2.29 -18.57 -6.73
N ALA A 417 1.81 -18.26 -5.52
CA ALA A 417 1.63 -19.23 -4.44
C ALA A 417 0.69 -20.37 -4.84
N VAL A 418 -0.40 -20.05 -5.54
CA VAL A 418 -1.39 -21.04 -6.02
C VAL A 418 -0.74 -22.01 -7.01
N ALA A 419 0.04 -21.50 -7.97
CA ALA A 419 0.77 -22.32 -8.95
C ALA A 419 1.83 -23.19 -8.26
N MET A 420 2.57 -22.62 -7.30
CA MET A 420 3.58 -23.36 -6.51
C MET A 420 2.98 -24.47 -5.66
N GLN A 421 1.76 -24.30 -5.17
CA GLN A 421 1.04 -25.30 -4.37
C GLN A 421 0.49 -26.44 -5.23
N ASN A 422 -0.09 -26.13 -6.39
CA ASN A 422 -0.82 -27.10 -7.21
C ASN A 422 0.06 -27.81 -8.25
N LYS A 423 1.13 -27.22 -8.72
CA LYS A 423 2.13 -27.79 -9.66
C LYS A 423 1.51 -28.50 -10.88
N ILE A 424 0.65 -27.80 -11.60
CA ILE A 424 -0.16 -28.34 -12.71
C ILE A 424 0.68 -28.68 -13.95
N ILE A 425 1.76 -27.90 -14.18
CA ILE A 425 2.67 -28.07 -15.32
C ILE A 425 3.70 -29.14 -14.91
N GLU A 426 3.92 -30.15 -15.74
CA GLU A 426 4.97 -31.13 -15.49
C GLU A 426 6.35 -30.46 -15.49
N GLN A 427 7.15 -30.83 -14.51
CA GLN A 427 8.53 -30.34 -14.44
C GLN A 427 9.36 -31.04 -15.54
N SER A 428 10.07 -30.24 -16.32
CA SER A 428 11.00 -30.71 -17.35
C SER A 428 12.37 -30.07 -17.15
N GLU A 429 13.35 -30.42 -17.98
CA GLU A 429 14.64 -29.73 -18.00
C GLU A 429 14.49 -28.24 -18.33
N GLU A 430 13.46 -27.87 -19.06
CA GLU A 430 13.16 -26.50 -19.52
C GLU A 430 12.24 -25.73 -18.55
N PHE A 431 11.44 -26.43 -17.73
CA PHE A 431 10.48 -25.81 -16.80
C PHE A 431 10.64 -26.32 -15.39
N SER A 432 10.93 -25.40 -14.44
CA SER A 432 10.80 -25.60 -13.00
C SER A 432 9.93 -24.53 -12.39
N TYR A 433 9.13 -24.90 -11.37
CA TYR A 433 8.29 -23.93 -10.67
C TYR A 433 9.11 -22.87 -9.94
N PHE A 434 8.73 -21.63 -10.11
CA PHE A 434 9.35 -20.46 -9.48
C PHE A 434 8.30 -19.41 -9.10
N TYR A 435 8.64 -18.56 -8.14
CA TYR A 435 7.92 -17.33 -7.92
C TYR A 435 8.33 -16.29 -8.95
N MET A 436 7.34 -15.73 -9.65
CA MET A 436 7.57 -14.65 -10.59
C MET A 436 8.02 -13.40 -9.83
N ASP A 437 9.04 -12.74 -10.34
CA ASP A 437 9.59 -11.50 -9.76
C ASP A 437 9.18 -10.23 -10.53
N ASN A 438 8.00 -10.27 -11.14
CA ASN A 438 7.35 -9.15 -11.84
C ASN A 438 5.84 -9.35 -11.84
N TYR A 439 5.13 -8.57 -11.03
CA TYR A 439 3.68 -8.70 -10.90
C TYR A 439 2.93 -8.35 -12.20
N TYR A 440 3.43 -7.38 -12.98
CA TYR A 440 2.79 -7.00 -14.26
C TYR A 440 2.89 -8.13 -15.28
N LEU A 441 4.06 -8.76 -15.38
CA LEU A 441 4.26 -9.88 -16.27
C LEU A 441 3.47 -11.12 -15.82
N LYS A 442 3.41 -11.39 -14.49
CA LYS A 442 2.53 -12.43 -13.93
C LYS A 442 1.08 -12.19 -14.34
N THR A 443 0.59 -10.96 -14.18
CA THR A 443 -0.77 -10.58 -14.57
C THR A 443 -1.00 -10.77 -16.07
N LEU A 444 -0.01 -10.41 -16.91
CA LEU A 444 -0.06 -10.63 -18.34
C LEU A 444 -0.15 -12.12 -18.70
N VAL A 445 0.68 -12.96 -18.08
CA VAL A 445 0.69 -14.40 -18.38
C VAL A 445 -0.60 -15.07 -17.92
N GLU A 446 -1.07 -14.77 -16.69
CA GLU A 446 -2.27 -15.41 -16.14
C GLU A 446 -3.58 -14.88 -16.74
N MET A 447 -3.67 -13.58 -17.03
CA MET A 447 -4.91 -12.89 -17.41
C MET A 447 -4.89 -12.34 -18.85
N GLY A 448 -3.82 -12.53 -19.57
CA GLY A 448 -3.63 -12.02 -20.92
C GLY A 448 -3.59 -10.50 -21.03
N TYR A 449 -3.60 -10.01 -22.27
CA TYR A 449 -3.65 -8.56 -22.52
C TYR A 449 -4.94 -7.92 -21.97
N VAL A 450 -6.07 -8.62 -21.98
CA VAL A 450 -7.34 -8.11 -21.42
C VAL A 450 -7.21 -7.85 -19.92
N GLY A 451 -6.66 -8.79 -19.17
CA GLY A 451 -6.44 -8.62 -17.73
C GLY A 451 -5.40 -7.55 -17.40
N LEU A 452 -4.27 -7.53 -18.12
CA LEU A 452 -3.24 -6.51 -17.91
C LEU A 452 -3.76 -5.10 -18.23
N ILE A 453 -4.49 -4.91 -19.32
CA ILE A 453 -5.07 -3.61 -19.67
C ILE A 453 -6.08 -3.17 -18.61
N ALA A 454 -6.95 -4.07 -18.13
CA ALA A 454 -7.89 -3.76 -17.06
C ALA A 454 -7.16 -3.37 -15.76
N PHE A 455 -6.05 -4.05 -15.43
CA PHE A 455 -5.22 -3.72 -14.29
C PHE A 455 -4.54 -2.36 -14.42
N ILE A 456 -3.98 -2.04 -15.59
CA ILE A 456 -3.37 -0.72 -15.86
C ILE A 456 -4.42 0.39 -15.79
N ILE A 457 -5.61 0.16 -16.37
CA ILE A 457 -6.74 1.12 -16.25
C ILE A 457 -7.10 1.35 -14.79
N LEU A 458 -7.13 0.31 -13.96
CA LEU A 458 -7.38 0.42 -12.52
C LEU A 458 -6.31 1.27 -11.83
N LEU A 459 -5.01 0.98 -12.04
CA LEU A 459 -3.91 1.72 -11.42
C LEU A 459 -3.85 3.18 -11.87
N VAL A 460 -4.02 3.43 -13.18
CA VAL A 460 -4.04 4.79 -13.74
C VAL A 460 -5.27 5.56 -13.24
N GLY A 461 -6.44 4.94 -13.28
CA GLY A 461 -7.67 5.54 -12.78
C GLY A 461 -7.57 5.91 -11.30
N MET A 462 -7.13 4.98 -10.47
CA MET A 462 -6.87 5.21 -9.04
C MET A 462 -5.87 6.35 -8.83
N SER A 463 -4.74 6.34 -9.57
CA SER A 463 -3.69 7.38 -9.46
C SER A 463 -4.21 8.77 -9.85
N LEU A 464 -4.98 8.88 -10.94
CA LEU A 464 -5.59 10.14 -11.36
C LEU A 464 -6.56 10.70 -10.31
N TRP A 465 -7.35 9.83 -9.67
CA TRP A 465 -8.26 10.26 -8.61
C TRP A 465 -7.55 10.60 -7.30
N CYS A 466 -6.45 9.91 -6.98
CA CYS A 466 -5.56 10.31 -5.87
C CYS A 466 -4.91 11.68 -6.14
N LEU A 467 -4.38 11.91 -7.35
CA LEU A 467 -3.81 13.19 -7.75
C LEU A 467 -4.85 14.32 -7.71
N ARG A 468 -6.08 14.06 -8.17
CA ARG A 468 -7.20 15.00 -8.05
C ARG A 468 -7.52 15.30 -6.59
N SER A 469 -7.52 14.28 -5.72
CA SER A 469 -7.71 14.43 -4.28
C SER A 469 -6.65 15.38 -3.68
N ILE A 470 -5.38 15.18 -4.03
CA ILE A 470 -4.26 16.05 -3.65
C ILE A 470 -4.46 17.49 -4.19
N GLY A 471 -4.91 17.63 -5.44
CA GLY A 471 -5.22 18.93 -6.04
C GLY A 471 -6.34 19.68 -5.30
N ARG A 472 -7.37 18.97 -4.85
CA ARG A 472 -8.48 19.54 -4.07
C ARG A 472 -8.04 20.03 -2.69
N THR A 473 -7.15 19.28 -2.01
CA THR A 473 -6.61 19.69 -0.70
C THR A 473 -5.75 20.97 -0.80
N ARG A 474 -5.21 21.29 -1.98
CA ARG A 474 -4.46 22.53 -2.22
C ARG A 474 -5.31 23.78 -2.19
N LEU A 475 -6.61 23.67 -2.50
CA LEU A 475 -7.53 24.80 -2.52
C LEU A 475 -7.86 25.35 -1.10
N CYS A 476 -7.45 24.62 -0.05
CA CYS A 476 -7.55 25.03 1.35
C CYS A 476 -6.17 25.43 1.88
N GLU A 477 -5.74 26.67 1.78
CA GLU A 477 -4.39 27.14 2.14
C GLU A 477 -4.05 26.99 3.63
N THR A 478 -5.02 26.99 4.52
CA THR A 478 -4.81 26.87 5.97
C THR A 478 -4.63 25.43 6.45
N ASP A 479 -4.95 24.43 5.62
CA ASP A 479 -5.00 23.04 6.00
C ASP A 479 -3.81 22.25 5.45
N ARG A 480 -2.99 21.72 6.35
CA ARG A 480 -1.83 20.87 6.03
C ARG A 480 -2.19 19.46 5.55
N THR A 481 -3.46 19.18 5.33
CA THR A 481 -4.00 17.87 4.89
C THR A 481 -3.37 17.38 3.60
N ARG A 482 -2.99 18.31 2.72
CA ARG A 482 -2.26 17.97 1.49
C ARG A 482 -0.99 17.17 1.74
N VAL A 483 -0.27 17.48 2.83
CA VAL A 483 0.95 16.77 3.22
C VAL A 483 0.65 15.28 3.42
N LEU A 484 -0.45 14.97 4.15
CA LEU A 484 -0.84 13.58 4.43
C LEU A 484 -1.25 12.86 3.15
N ALA A 485 -2.03 13.52 2.28
CA ALA A 485 -2.45 12.92 1.01
C ALA A 485 -1.25 12.63 0.07
N VAL A 486 -0.30 13.56 -0.02
CA VAL A 486 0.94 13.37 -0.80
C VAL A 486 1.79 12.25 -0.20
N SER A 487 1.92 12.20 1.13
CA SER A 487 2.71 11.16 1.82
C SER A 487 2.20 9.76 1.50
N LEU A 488 0.88 9.55 1.59
CA LEU A 488 0.24 8.28 1.24
C LEU A 488 0.48 7.92 -0.22
N PHE A 489 0.22 8.85 -1.13
CA PHE A 489 0.35 8.61 -2.57
C PHE A 489 1.79 8.36 -3.01
N SER A 490 2.77 9.03 -2.37
CA SER A 490 4.19 8.84 -2.68
C SER A 490 4.66 7.41 -2.41
N GLY A 491 4.27 6.82 -1.27
CA GLY A 491 4.55 5.43 -0.95
C GLY A 491 3.91 4.46 -1.95
N MET A 492 2.66 4.73 -2.35
CA MET A 492 1.97 3.93 -3.36
C MET A 492 2.70 3.95 -4.71
N CYS A 493 3.20 5.11 -5.16
CA CYS A 493 4.00 5.22 -6.38
C CYS A 493 5.28 4.38 -6.31
N GLY A 494 5.97 4.41 -5.16
CA GLY A 494 7.16 3.59 -4.94
C GLY A 494 6.87 2.09 -5.03
N VAL A 495 5.76 1.63 -4.44
CA VAL A 495 5.34 0.21 -4.50
C VAL A 495 4.95 -0.18 -5.93
N MET A 496 4.22 0.66 -6.67
CA MET A 496 3.89 0.37 -8.07
C MET A 496 5.14 0.14 -8.92
N VAL A 497 6.21 0.91 -8.70
CA VAL A 497 7.48 0.68 -9.37
C VAL A 497 8.16 -0.61 -8.88
N HIS A 498 8.11 -0.90 -7.59
CA HIS A 498 8.70 -2.13 -7.06
C HIS A 498 7.98 -3.40 -7.56
N CYS A 499 6.69 -3.34 -7.89
CA CYS A 499 5.94 -4.44 -8.50
C CYS A 499 6.50 -4.89 -9.87
N TYR A 500 7.31 -4.06 -10.54
CA TYR A 500 8.05 -4.45 -11.74
C TYR A 500 9.24 -5.37 -11.44
N PHE A 501 9.76 -5.33 -10.22
CA PHE A 501 10.93 -6.10 -9.77
C PHE A 501 10.59 -7.23 -8.80
N GLU A 502 9.35 -7.31 -8.33
CA GLU A 502 8.90 -8.29 -7.34
C GLU A 502 7.38 -8.50 -7.41
N ASN A 503 6.90 -9.65 -7.00
CA ASN A 503 5.47 -10.00 -6.97
C ASN A 503 4.79 -9.48 -5.69
N ILE A 504 4.73 -8.14 -5.53
CA ILE A 504 4.31 -7.50 -4.28
C ILE A 504 2.80 -7.64 -4.02
N PHE A 505 1.97 -7.52 -5.06
CA PHE A 505 0.51 -7.55 -4.91
C PHE A 505 -0.07 -8.97 -4.75
N GLU A 506 0.75 -10.00 -4.78
CA GLU A 506 0.34 -11.32 -4.34
C GLU A 506 0.41 -11.48 -2.82
N VAL A 507 1.10 -10.56 -2.13
CA VAL A 507 1.22 -10.59 -0.67
C VAL A 507 -0.01 -9.92 -0.06
N PRO A 508 -0.83 -10.66 0.71
CA PRO A 508 -2.12 -10.20 1.23
C PRO A 508 -2.08 -8.83 1.92
N TYR A 509 -1.23 -8.70 2.93
CA TYR A 509 -1.12 -7.45 3.69
C TYR A 509 -0.59 -6.27 2.87
N MET A 510 0.28 -6.52 1.87
CA MET A 510 0.78 -5.44 1.01
C MET A 510 -0.33 -4.88 0.13
N MET A 511 -1.15 -5.76 -0.45
CA MET A 511 -2.30 -5.37 -1.25
C MET A 511 -3.35 -4.67 -0.39
N ALA A 512 -3.66 -5.22 0.80
CA ALA A 512 -4.58 -4.60 1.76
C ALA A 512 -4.15 -3.18 2.16
N TYR A 513 -2.87 -2.97 2.50
CA TYR A 513 -2.34 -1.66 2.83
C TYR A 513 -2.37 -0.69 1.66
N PHE A 514 -1.96 -1.13 0.46
CA PHE A 514 -1.96 -0.29 -0.73
C PHE A 514 -3.36 0.27 -1.04
N TRP A 515 -4.38 -0.58 -1.06
CA TRP A 515 -5.76 -0.17 -1.33
C TRP A 515 -6.37 0.64 -0.18
N SER A 516 -5.99 0.35 1.06
CA SER A 516 -6.36 1.17 2.21
C SER A 516 -5.79 2.59 2.14
N MET A 517 -4.56 2.75 1.65
CA MET A 517 -3.96 4.07 1.44
C MET A 517 -4.68 4.85 0.34
N ALA A 518 -5.06 4.19 -0.76
CA ALA A 518 -5.87 4.81 -1.79
C ALA A 518 -7.20 5.34 -1.22
N ALA A 519 -7.88 4.54 -0.40
CA ALA A 519 -9.11 4.94 0.30
C ALA A 519 -8.87 6.15 1.22
N ALA A 520 -7.77 6.16 1.97
CA ALA A 520 -7.39 7.26 2.87
C ALA A 520 -7.10 8.56 2.10
N VAL A 521 -6.42 8.51 0.94
CA VAL A 521 -6.19 9.67 0.08
C VAL A 521 -7.51 10.24 -0.43
N LEU A 522 -8.44 9.37 -0.85
CA LEU A 522 -9.77 9.82 -1.32
C LEU A 522 -10.60 10.42 -0.19
N TYR A 523 -10.51 9.88 1.04
CA TYR A 523 -11.15 10.50 2.20
C TYR A 523 -10.71 11.95 2.36
N LEU A 524 -9.40 12.21 2.34
CA LEU A 524 -8.83 13.55 2.55
C LEU A 524 -9.29 14.57 1.50
N GLY A 525 -9.49 14.17 0.24
CA GLY A 525 -9.85 15.08 -0.84
C GLY A 525 -11.34 15.21 -1.11
N TYR A 526 -12.15 14.18 -0.79
CA TYR A 526 -13.56 14.14 -1.18
C TYR A 526 -14.55 14.09 -0.02
N PHE A 527 -14.20 13.41 1.08
CA PHE A 527 -15.17 13.10 2.13
C PHE A 527 -14.93 13.88 3.42
N ARG A 528 -13.74 14.42 3.58
CA ARG A 528 -13.43 15.25 4.73
C ARG A 528 -14.27 16.52 4.69
N LYS A 529 -15.04 16.74 5.76
CA LYS A 529 -15.78 18.00 5.95
C LYS A 529 -14.76 19.08 6.28
N THR A 530 -14.49 19.98 5.34
CA THR A 530 -13.76 21.21 5.66
C THR A 530 -14.57 21.97 6.71
N ARG A 531 -13.98 22.19 7.90
CA ARG A 531 -14.52 23.21 8.79
C ARG A 531 -14.48 24.51 7.99
N LYS A 532 -15.64 25.03 7.62
CA LYS A 532 -15.74 26.43 7.20
C LYS A 532 -15.18 27.24 8.36
N ALA A 533 -14.07 27.96 8.10
CA ALA A 533 -13.48 28.92 9.02
C ALA A 533 -14.47 30.02 9.36
#